data_7c14879e17eafc73e35e2b95ce8eadaf
#
_entry.id   7c14879e17eafc73e35e2b95ce8eadaf
#
_cell.length_a   1.000
_cell.length_b   1.000
_cell.length_c   1.000
_cell.angle_alpha   90.00
_cell.angle_beta   90.00
_cell.angle_gamma   90.00
#
_symmetry.space_group_name_H-M   'P 1'
#
loop_
_entity.id
_entity.type
_entity.pdbx_description
1 polymer ?
#
loop_
_entity_poly.entity_id
_entity_poly.type
_entity_poly.pdbx_seq_one_letter_code
_entity_poly.pdbx_strand_id
1 'polypeptide(L)'
;PYYYMFHALRIQVWKGAFSMIKYDPLWRTLKEKGISQYQLIKDYGIDKAQLQRLRQNLVVKTLILNRLCQILNCRIEEIMEYVPDDN
;
A
#
# COMPACT_ATOMS: atom_id res chain seq x y z
N PRO A 1 -11.59 -24.56 20.63
CA PRO A 1 -10.76 -25.71 20.54
C PRO A 1 -9.53 -25.45 19.75
N TYR A 2 -9.02 -26.46 19.17
CA TYR A 2 -7.78 -26.31 18.48
C TYR A 2 -7.80 -25.22 17.44
N TYR A 3 -8.95 -24.96 16.91
CA TYR A 3 -9.07 -23.91 15.93
C TYR A 3 -8.65 -22.55 16.50
N TYR A 4 -9.00 -22.29 17.72
CA TYR A 4 -8.66 -21.02 18.33
C TYR A 4 -7.22 -20.97 18.76
N MET A 5 -6.69 -22.05 19.22
CA MET A 5 -5.29 -22.11 19.53
C MET A 5 -4.49 -21.89 18.27
N PHE A 6 -4.93 -22.53 17.23
CA PHE A 6 -4.34 -22.39 15.95
C PHE A 6 -4.43 -20.97 15.46
N HIS A 7 -5.54 -20.33 15.77
CA HIS A 7 -5.73 -18.94 15.42
C HIS A 7 -4.74 -18.05 16.13
N ALA A 8 -4.51 -18.30 17.39
CA ALA A 8 -3.53 -17.53 18.15
C ALA A 8 -2.13 -17.74 17.59
N LEU A 9 -1.81 -18.97 17.24
CA LEU A 9 -0.53 -19.24 16.60
C LEU A 9 -0.42 -18.52 15.29
N ARG A 10 -1.49 -18.43 14.58
CA ARG A 10 -1.50 -17.74 13.31
C ARG A 10 -1.18 -16.29 13.50
N ILE A 11 -1.65 -15.68 14.57
CA ILE A 11 -1.34 -14.30 14.87
C ILE A 11 0.16 -14.15 15.08
N GLN A 12 0.77 -15.07 15.76
CA GLN A 12 2.21 -15.04 15.97
C GLN A 12 2.96 -15.22 14.67
N VAL A 13 2.47 -16.10 13.84
CA VAL A 13 3.05 -16.29 12.52
C VAL A 13 2.99 -14.99 11.73
N TRP A 14 1.87 -14.29 11.86
CA TRP A 14 1.72 -13.01 11.22
C TRP A 14 2.80 -12.04 11.66
N LYS A 15 3.09 -12.00 12.94
CA LYS A 15 4.12 -11.11 13.44
C LYS A 15 5.48 -11.44 12.84
N GLY A 16 5.73 -12.70 12.57
CA GLY A 16 6.99 -13.11 11.99
C GLY A 16 6.99 -13.17 10.49
N ALA A 17 5.84 -13.00 9.88
CA ALA A 17 5.72 -13.06 8.44
C ALA A 17 6.12 -11.73 7.83
N PHE A 18 6.78 -11.79 6.70
CA PHE A 18 7.18 -10.60 5.98
C PHE A 18 6.40 -10.42 4.69
N SER A 19 5.40 -11.29 4.44
CA SER A 19 4.51 -11.10 3.30
C SER A 19 3.61 -9.93 3.59
N MET A 20 3.51 -9.03 2.66
CA MET A 20 2.63 -7.89 2.84
C MET A 20 2.43 -7.17 1.52
N ILE A 21 1.39 -6.37 1.50
CA ILE A 21 1.19 -5.43 0.40
C ILE A 21 2.12 -4.26 0.64
N LYS A 22 2.86 -3.87 -0.39
CA LYS A 22 3.72 -2.70 -0.34
C LYS A 22 3.36 -1.77 -1.48
N TYR A 23 3.60 -0.49 -1.25
CA TYR A 23 3.28 0.54 -2.23
C TYR A 23 4.53 1.09 -2.90
N ASP A 24 5.60 0.32 -2.87
CA ASP A 24 6.86 0.75 -3.49
C ASP A 24 6.68 1.11 -4.98
N PRO A 25 5.87 0.37 -5.75
CA PRO A 25 5.67 0.76 -7.15
C PRO A 25 5.13 2.16 -7.32
N LEU A 26 4.31 2.63 -6.37
CA LEU A 26 3.74 3.96 -6.44
C LEU A 26 4.84 5.03 -6.52
N TRP A 27 5.87 4.88 -5.70
CA TRP A 27 6.93 5.89 -5.66
C TRP A 27 7.69 5.95 -6.97
N ARG A 28 7.91 4.79 -7.59
CA ARG A 28 8.55 4.73 -8.90
C ARG A 28 7.67 5.37 -9.97
N THR A 29 6.38 5.06 -9.92
CA THR A 29 5.43 5.60 -10.89
C THR A 29 5.31 7.11 -10.78
N LEU A 30 5.27 7.64 -9.56
CA LEU A 30 5.26 9.08 -9.35
C LEU A 30 6.49 9.73 -9.98
N LYS A 31 7.64 9.12 -9.78
CA LYS A 31 8.88 9.65 -10.33
C LYS A 31 8.85 9.63 -11.85
N GLU A 32 8.37 8.54 -12.43
CA GLU A 32 8.26 8.42 -13.88
C GLU A 32 7.31 9.45 -14.48
N LYS A 33 6.22 9.73 -13.77
CA LYS A 33 5.22 10.68 -14.26
C LYS A 33 5.57 12.13 -13.91
N GLY A 34 6.61 12.34 -13.10
CA GLY A 34 7.02 13.67 -12.72
C GLY A 34 6.07 14.35 -11.74
N ILE A 35 5.39 13.58 -10.93
CA ILE A 35 4.44 14.10 -9.93
C ILE A 35 5.00 13.87 -8.54
N SER A 36 5.08 14.91 -7.75
CA SER A 36 5.60 14.81 -6.38
C SER A 36 4.48 14.42 -5.41
N GLN A 37 4.88 13.93 -4.24
CA GLN A 37 3.92 13.65 -3.18
C GLN A 37 3.19 14.92 -2.75
N TYR A 38 3.90 16.03 -2.75
CA TYR A 38 3.31 17.31 -2.40
C TYR A 38 2.21 17.68 -3.39
N GLN A 39 2.44 17.43 -4.68
CA GLN A 39 1.44 17.69 -5.70
C GLN A 39 0.19 16.82 -5.53
N LEU A 40 0.37 15.59 -5.08
CA LEU A 40 -0.77 14.72 -4.81
C LEU A 40 -1.69 15.35 -3.78
N ILE A 41 -1.13 15.97 -2.77
CA ILE A 41 -1.91 16.62 -1.72
C ILE A 41 -2.50 17.93 -2.22
N LYS A 42 -1.66 18.77 -2.78
CA LYS A 42 -2.04 20.15 -3.12
C LYS A 42 -2.93 20.21 -4.35
N ASP A 43 -2.52 19.55 -5.42
CA ASP A 43 -3.19 19.69 -6.70
C ASP A 43 -4.30 18.66 -6.93
N TYR A 44 -4.18 17.50 -6.31
CA TYR A 44 -5.10 16.41 -6.55
C TYR A 44 -5.97 16.06 -5.34
N GLY A 45 -5.72 16.71 -4.22
CA GLY A 45 -6.56 16.54 -3.04
C GLY A 45 -6.46 15.20 -2.34
N ILE A 46 -5.33 14.52 -2.48
CA ILE A 46 -5.11 13.27 -1.75
C ILE A 46 -4.89 13.61 -0.28
N ASP A 47 -5.60 12.93 0.60
CA ASP A 47 -5.51 13.14 2.03
C ASP A 47 -4.10 12.86 2.52
N LYS A 48 -3.55 13.81 3.24
CA LYS A 48 -2.20 13.70 3.78
C LYS A 48 -2.04 12.48 4.68
N ALA A 49 -3.08 12.18 5.46
CA ALA A 49 -3.04 11.02 6.34
C ALA A 49 -2.98 9.71 5.55
N GLN A 50 -3.70 9.64 4.43
CA GLN A 50 -3.67 8.46 3.58
C GLN A 50 -2.30 8.31 2.92
N LEU A 51 -1.71 9.42 2.51
CA LEU A 51 -0.38 9.38 1.91
C LEU A 51 0.66 8.86 2.92
N GLN A 52 0.51 9.27 4.18
CA GLN A 52 1.40 8.79 5.23
C GLN A 52 1.24 7.27 5.42
N ARG A 53 0.01 6.78 5.35
CA ARG A 53 -0.24 5.35 5.45
C ARG A 53 0.39 4.59 4.28
N LEU A 54 0.35 5.17 3.10
CA LEU A 54 1.01 4.56 1.94
C LEU A 54 2.51 4.44 2.15
N ARG A 55 3.13 5.46 2.75
CA ARG A 55 4.57 5.40 3.03
C ARG A 55 4.92 4.28 4.00
N GLN A 56 4.01 3.94 4.89
CA GLN A 56 4.25 2.93 5.91
C GLN A 56 3.70 1.57 5.53
N ASN A 57 3.18 1.44 4.32
CA ASN A 57 2.58 0.20 3.84
C ASN A 57 1.42 -0.27 4.71
N LEU A 58 0.64 0.68 5.19
CA LEU A 58 -0.54 0.40 6.00
C LEU A 58 -1.78 0.33 5.12
N VAL A 59 -2.86 -0.13 5.71
CA VAL A 59 -4.14 -0.25 5.02
C VAL A 59 -4.61 1.12 4.56
N VAL A 60 -5.02 1.23 3.32
CA VAL A 60 -5.66 2.44 2.80
C VAL A 60 -6.97 2.04 2.14
N LYS A 61 -7.85 3.00 1.99
CA LYS A 61 -9.13 2.75 1.33
C LYS A 61 -8.91 2.51 -0.15
N THR A 62 -9.65 1.58 -0.71
CA THR A 62 -9.56 1.30 -2.15
C THR A 62 -9.91 2.53 -2.97
N LEU A 63 -10.72 3.43 -2.41
CA LEU A 63 -11.03 4.68 -3.09
C LEU A 63 -9.76 5.50 -3.35
N ILE A 64 -8.83 5.48 -2.41
CA ILE A 64 -7.55 6.18 -2.59
C ILE A 64 -6.75 5.53 -3.72
N LEU A 65 -6.74 4.20 -3.76
CA LEU A 65 -6.06 3.48 -4.83
C LEU A 65 -6.68 3.80 -6.18
N ASN A 66 -8.00 3.86 -6.22
CA ASN A 66 -8.72 4.22 -7.42
C ASN A 66 -8.34 5.62 -7.90
N ARG A 67 -8.29 6.57 -6.97
CA ARG A 67 -7.90 7.94 -7.28
C ARG A 67 -6.48 8.02 -7.81
N LEU A 68 -5.56 7.29 -7.19
CA LEU A 68 -4.18 7.29 -7.64
C LEU A 68 -4.05 6.75 -9.06
N CYS A 69 -4.76 5.68 -9.37
CA CYS A 69 -4.74 5.15 -10.73
C CYS A 69 -5.28 6.16 -11.72
N GLN A 70 -6.33 6.89 -11.35
CA GLN A 70 -6.89 7.93 -12.21
C GLN A 70 -5.91 9.08 -12.42
N ILE A 71 -5.33 9.56 -11.34
CA ILE A 71 -4.40 10.69 -11.39
C ILE A 71 -3.19 10.35 -12.23
N LEU A 72 -2.63 9.17 -12.02
CA LEU A 72 -1.41 8.76 -12.68
C LEU A 72 -1.65 8.06 -14.01
N ASN A 73 -2.92 7.81 -14.33
CA ASN A 73 -3.30 7.09 -15.54
C ASN A 73 -2.49 5.81 -15.66
N CYS A 74 -2.58 4.98 -14.64
CA CYS A 74 -1.78 3.76 -14.55
C CYS A 74 -2.63 2.61 -14.03
N ARG A 75 -2.04 1.42 -14.03
CA ARG A 75 -2.70 0.22 -13.55
C ARG A 75 -2.37 0.03 -12.08
N ILE A 76 -3.16 -0.82 -11.42
CA ILE A 76 -2.98 -1.04 -9.98
C ILE A 76 -1.60 -1.65 -9.67
N GLU A 77 -1.05 -2.43 -10.58
CA GLU A 77 0.28 -3.02 -10.39
C GLU A 77 1.37 -1.95 -10.34
N GLU A 78 1.08 -0.77 -10.82
CA GLU A 78 2.02 0.34 -10.78
C GLU A 78 1.87 1.16 -9.51
N ILE A 79 0.96 0.77 -8.63
CA ILE A 79 0.71 1.41 -7.35
C ILE A 79 1.15 0.52 -6.20
N MET A 80 0.87 -0.77 -6.29
CA MET A 80 1.07 -1.68 -5.17
C MET A 80 1.49 -3.06 -5.67
N GLU A 81 2.09 -3.81 -4.76
CA GLU A 81 2.50 -5.18 -5.05
C GLU A 81 2.40 -6.02 -3.78
N TYR A 82 2.26 -7.30 -3.97
CA TYR A 82 2.32 -8.24 -2.87
C TYR A 82 3.73 -8.82 -2.80
N VAL A 83 4.33 -8.69 -1.63
CA VAL A 83 5.68 -9.20 -1.41
C VAL A 83 5.57 -10.38 -0.46
N PRO A 84 5.78 -11.60 -0.95
CA PRO A 84 5.68 -12.77 -0.08
C PRO A 84 6.90 -12.89 0.81
N ASP A 85 6.69 -13.59 1.92
CA ASP A 85 7.78 -13.95 2.80
C ASP A 85 8.57 -15.05 2.10
N ASP A 86 9.86 -14.85 1.92
CA ASP A 86 10.68 -15.84 1.24
C ASP A 86 11.41 -16.77 2.15
N ASN A 87 11.05 -16.88 3.38
CA ASN A 87 11.61 -17.92 4.25
C ASN A 87 10.87 -19.23 4.11
#